data_cd9036a2d9d4d07ee53a4beb7dbb4f35
#
_entry.id   cd9036a2d9d4d07ee53a4beb7dbb4f35
#
_cell.length_a   1.000
_cell.length_b   1.000
_cell.length_c   1.000
_cell.angle_alpha   90.00
_cell.angle_beta   90.00
_cell.angle_gamma   90.00
#
_symmetry.space_group_name_H-M   'P 1'
#
loop_
_entity.id
_entity.type
_entity.pdbx_description
1 polymer ?
#
loop_
_entity_poly.entity_id
_entity_poly.type
_entity_poly.pdbx_seq_one_letter_code
_entity_poly.pdbx_strand_id
1 'polypeptide(L)'
;MNKPYRADLYIHSRYSNKPSIWALRKFNCPESYTAPKYIYETAKKNGMDYVTITDHNSINGALEIAHLPGTFISVEITTYFPEDGCKVHVVALDITEKIYNDIMSLRKNIYELVSYLRKISIIHFIAHPLYDMDSRLKADNIEKMLLLFDVVEVRNGARASRYNRLIEGILSSLTKEKIGILANKHNIEPHGSKPWNKAVVGGSDDHSGFFVGRVHTVSSNGETLKDFLCSI
;
A
#
# COMPACT_ATOMS: atom_id res chain seq x y z
N MET A 1 -26.62 14.63 -1.63
CA MET A 1 -25.54 13.62 -1.77
C MET A 1 -24.75 13.64 -0.46
N ASN A 2 -24.52 12.49 0.16
CA ASN A 2 -23.72 12.43 1.37
C ASN A 2 -22.29 12.85 1.05
N LYS A 3 -21.63 13.53 1.99
CA LYS A 3 -20.22 13.90 1.87
C LYS A 3 -19.37 12.63 1.69
N PRO A 4 -18.46 12.57 0.72
CA PRO A 4 -17.59 11.42 0.58
C PRO A 4 -16.57 11.36 1.74
N TYR A 5 -16.21 10.16 2.16
CA TYR A 5 -15.19 9.87 3.16
C TYR A 5 -13.81 9.77 2.51
N ARG A 6 -12.77 10.21 3.22
CA ARG A 6 -11.41 10.36 2.69
C ARG A 6 -10.38 9.79 3.64
N ALA A 7 -9.40 9.09 3.09
CA ALA A 7 -8.19 8.66 3.81
C ALA A 7 -6.97 8.71 2.90
N ASP A 8 -5.90 9.29 3.39
CA ASP A 8 -4.57 9.08 2.79
C ASP A 8 -4.05 7.76 3.35
N LEU A 9 -3.98 6.75 2.48
CA LEU A 9 -3.68 5.37 2.87
C LEU A 9 -2.18 5.05 2.84
N TYR A 10 -1.32 6.06 2.56
CA TYR A 10 0.10 5.83 2.40
C TYR A 10 0.92 7.05 2.83
N ILE A 11 1.39 7.04 4.08
CA ILE A 11 2.12 8.14 4.71
C ILE A 11 3.21 7.58 5.62
N HIS A 12 4.37 8.24 5.64
CA HIS A 12 5.53 7.85 6.45
C HIS A 12 5.83 8.82 7.57
N SER A 13 6.16 8.28 8.73
CA SER A 13 6.61 9.03 9.89
C SER A 13 8.10 8.82 10.15
N ARG A 14 8.62 9.47 11.19
CA ARG A 14 10.00 9.28 11.67
C ARG A 14 10.38 7.82 12.02
N TYR A 15 9.43 6.91 12.05
CA TYR A 15 9.67 5.49 12.27
C TYR A 15 10.03 4.74 10.98
N SER A 16 9.93 5.38 9.81
CA SER A 16 10.56 4.95 8.55
C SER A 16 12.05 5.33 8.55
N ASN A 17 12.84 4.66 9.39
CA ASN A 17 14.22 5.04 9.70
C ASN A 17 15.28 4.36 8.82
N LYS A 18 14.88 3.53 7.85
CA LYS A 18 15.80 2.81 6.94
C LYS A 18 15.56 3.25 5.50
N PRO A 19 16.20 4.32 5.04
CA PRO A 19 15.99 4.83 3.71
C PRO A 19 16.33 3.79 2.63
N SER A 20 15.58 3.82 1.54
CA SER A 20 15.81 2.99 0.36
C SER A 20 17.14 3.37 -0.33
N ILE A 21 17.55 4.62 -0.24
CA ILE A 21 18.77 5.14 -0.85
C ILE A 21 20.00 4.74 -0.01
N TRP A 22 20.95 4.01 -0.63
CA TRP A 22 22.16 3.51 0.02
C TRP A 22 23.00 4.62 0.69
N ALA A 23 23.14 5.76 0.05
CA ALA A 23 23.91 6.88 0.60
C ALA A 23 23.31 7.39 1.92
N LEU A 24 21.99 7.56 2.00
CA LEU A 24 21.31 7.98 3.23
C LEU A 24 21.48 6.96 4.35
N ARG A 25 21.43 5.66 4.02
CA ARG A 25 21.72 4.58 4.99
C ARG A 25 23.13 4.67 5.56
N LYS A 26 24.11 4.94 4.68
CA LYS A 26 25.53 5.08 5.10
C LYS A 26 25.75 6.25 6.05
N PHE A 27 24.98 7.34 5.88
CA PHE A 27 25.04 8.50 6.76
C PHE A 27 24.04 8.44 7.93
N ASN A 28 23.37 7.30 8.11
CA ASN A 28 22.34 7.10 9.14
C ASN A 28 21.25 8.19 9.14
N CYS A 29 20.92 8.71 7.97
CA CYS A 29 19.84 9.67 7.79
C CYS A 29 18.50 8.91 7.69
N PRO A 30 17.49 9.19 8.52
CA PRO A 30 16.17 8.59 8.37
C PRO A 30 15.50 9.01 7.06
N GLU A 31 14.57 8.21 6.58
CA GLU A 31 13.81 8.46 5.36
C GLU A 31 12.74 9.55 5.57
N SER A 32 12.17 9.60 6.78
CA SER A 32 11.22 10.64 7.21
C SER A 32 11.56 11.16 8.61
N TYR A 33 11.30 12.43 8.83
CA TYR A 33 11.46 13.11 10.13
C TYR A 33 10.12 13.52 10.75
N THR A 34 9.01 13.25 10.06
CA THR A 34 7.69 13.77 10.43
C THR A 34 7.15 13.06 11.67
N ALA A 35 6.78 13.83 12.69
CA ALA A 35 6.17 13.28 13.89
C ALA A 35 4.76 12.72 13.61
N PRO A 36 4.38 11.55 14.13
CA PRO A 36 3.05 10.96 13.92
C PRO A 36 1.89 11.89 14.27
N LYS A 37 2.00 12.62 15.37
CA LYS A 37 0.99 13.60 15.78
C LYS A 37 0.81 14.72 14.75
N TYR A 38 1.91 15.23 14.17
CA TYR A 38 1.86 16.25 13.12
C TYR A 38 1.18 15.71 11.85
N ILE A 39 1.45 14.45 11.48
CA ILE A 39 0.76 13.78 10.36
C ILE A 39 -0.74 13.74 10.62
N TYR A 40 -1.16 13.30 11.81
CA TYR A 40 -2.56 13.26 12.18
C TYR A 40 -3.24 14.62 12.07
N GLU A 41 -2.67 15.65 12.70
CA GLU A 41 -3.22 17.01 12.68
C GLU A 41 -3.31 17.57 11.26
N THR A 42 -2.28 17.35 10.45
CA THR A 42 -2.24 17.79 9.04
C THR A 42 -3.27 17.04 8.20
N ALA A 43 -3.40 15.72 8.35
CA ALA A 43 -4.40 14.92 7.64
C ALA A 43 -5.83 15.39 7.98
N LYS A 44 -6.13 15.60 9.27
CA LYS A 44 -7.43 16.11 9.71
C LYS A 44 -7.70 17.51 9.17
N LYS A 45 -6.73 18.41 9.20
CA LYS A 45 -6.82 19.76 8.62
C LYS A 45 -7.09 19.71 7.10
N ASN A 46 -6.51 18.73 6.41
CA ASN A 46 -6.70 18.52 4.97
C ASN A 46 -7.98 17.72 4.64
N GLY A 47 -8.85 17.48 5.63
CA GLY A 47 -10.17 16.91 5.45
C GLY A 47 -10.21 15.40 5.35
N MET A 48 -9.20 14.69 5.87
CA MET A 48 -9.24 13.23 5.99
C MET A 48 -10.15 12.81 7.14
N ASP A 49 -11.08 11.92 6.85
CA ASP A 49 -12.01 11.36 7.84
C ASP A 49 -11.29 10.26 8.65
N TYR A 50 -10.47 9.45 7.98
CA TYR A 50 -9.62 8.42 8.58
C TYR A 50 -8.14 8.73 8.36
N VAL A 51 -7.30 8.33 9.32
CA VAL A 51 -5.85 8.58 9.30
C VAL A 51 -5.10 7.31 9.68
N THR A 52 -4.11 6.96 8.88
CA THR A 52 -3.17 5.89 9.20
C THR A 52 -1.74 6.33 8.88
N ILE A 53 -0.78 5.59 9.40
CA ILE A 53 0.64 5.72 9.09
C ILE A 53 1.13 4.34 8.67
N THR A 54 1.89 4.30 7.59
CA THR A 54 2.33 3.08 6.91
C THR A 54 3.85 3.00 6.85
N ASP A 55 4.51 3.16 7.99
CA ASP A 55 5.97 3.12 8.06
C ASP A 55 6.55 1.80 7.52
N HIS A 56 7.74 1.87 6.93
CA HIS A 56 8.44 0.70 6.39
C HIS A 56 8.70 -0.36 7.46
N ASN A 57 8.02 -1.49 7.36
CA ASN A 57 8.16 -2.65 8.26
C ASN A 57 8.06 -2.28 9.75
N SER A 58 7.28 -1.26 10.09
CA SER A 58 7.06 -0.79 11.46
C SER A 58 5.62 -0.28 11.62
N ILE A 59 5.01 -0.55 12.76
CA ILE A 59 3.70 0.00 13.14
C ILE A 59 3.82 1.07 14.23
N ASN A 60 5.04 1.43 14.65
CA ASN A 60 5.25 2.32 15.79
C ASN A 60 4.66 3.72 15.57
N GLY A 61 4.73 4.24 14.33
CA GLY A 61 4.12 5.52 13.98
C GLY A 61 2.59 5.48 14.09
N ALA A 62 1.96 4.41 13.62
CA ALA A 62 0.53 4.21 13.74
C ALA A 62 0.10 4.01 15.20
N LEU A 63 0.87 3.25 15.99
CA LEU A 63 0.61 3.03 17.42
C LEU A 63 0.68 4.33 18.22
N GLU A 64 1.60 5.24 17.90
CA GLU A 64 1.74 6.52 18.60
C GLU A 64 0.45 7.37 18.53
N ILE A 65 -0.33 7.22 17.45
CA ILE A 65 -1.60 7.96 17.25
C ILE A 65 -2.85 7.10 17.41
N ALA A 66 -2.73 5.80 17.72
CA ALA A 66 -3.87 4.86 17.76
C ALA A 66 -4.98 5.23 18.74
N HIS A 67 -4.67 6.09 19.74
CA HIS A 67 -5.63 6.61 20.70
C HIS A 67 -6.48 7.79 20.17
N LEU A 68 -6.16 8.32 18.99
CA LEU A 68 -6.84 9.50 18.43
C LEU A 68 -8.04 9.08 17.54
N PRO A 69 -9.11 9.89 17.46
CA PRO A 69 -10.32 9.55 16.74
C PRO A 69 -10.08 9.33 15.22
N GLY A 70 -10.64 8.26 14.68
CA GLY A 70 -10.60 7.94 13.25
C GLY A 70 -9.24 7.44 12.78
N THR A 71 -8.40 6.93 13.68
CA THR A 71 -7.12 6.30 13.34
C THR A 71 -7.25 4.79 13.25
N PHE A 72 -6.35 4.16 12.51
CA PHE A 72 -6.19 2.71 12.42
C PHE A 72 -4.74 2.33 12.13
N ILE A 73 -4.35 1.11 12.50
CA ILE A 73 -2.97 0.66 12.39
C ILE A 73 -2.74 0.01 11.02
N SER A 74 -1.70 0.45 10.32
CA SER A 74 -1.30 -0.09 9.03
C SER A 74 0.22 -0.19 8.94
N VAL A 75 0.71 -0.86 7.92
CA VAL A 75 2.15 -1.02 7.69
C VAL A 75 2.44 -1.14 6.22
N GLU A 76 3.53 -0.53 5.76
CA GLU A 76 4.14 -0.86 4.49
C GLU A 76 5.18 -1.96 4.67
N ILE A 77 4.97 -3.06 3.96
CA ILE A 77 5.74 -4.29 4.06
C ILE A 77 6.70 -4.37 2.87
N THR A 78 7.99 -4.38 3.14
CA THR A 78 8.98 -4.76 2.12
C THR A 78 8.97 -6.27 1.96
N THR A 79 8.61 -6.75 0.77
CA THR A 79 8.56 -8.18 0.42
C THR A 79 9.29 -8.45 -0.90
N TYR A 80 9.44 -9.73 -1.25
CA TYR A 80 10.27 -10.13 -2.38
C TYR A 80 9.61 -11.26 -3.15
N PHE A 81 9.82 -11.27 -4.47
CA PHE A 81 9.61 -12.45 -5.29
C PHE A 81 10.76 -13.43 -5.01
N PRO A 82 10.52 -14.66 -4.51
CA PRO A 82 11.60 -15.57 -4.10
C PRO A 82 12.47 -16.06 -5.28
N GLU A 83 11.93 -16.10 -6.48
CA GLU A 83 12.59 -16.62 -7.67
C GLU A 83 13.70 -15.70 -8.22
N ASP A 84 13.61 -14.39 -8.03
CA ASP A 84 14.59 -13.42 -8.55
C ASP A 84 15.02 -12.36 -7.55
N GLY A 85 14.39 -12.36 -6.36
CA GLY A 85 14.65 -11.40 -5.30
C GLY A 85 14.17 -9.99 -5.63
N CYS A 86 13.30 -9.80 -6.62
CA CYS A 86 12.71 -8.51 -6.94
C CYS A 86 11.93 -7.99 -5.74
N LYS A 87 12.29 -6.79 -5.28
CA LYS A 87 11.69 -6.13 -4.13
C LYS A 87 10.46 -5.34 -4.52
N VAL A 88 9.37 -5.54 -3.76
CA VAL A 88 8.12 -4.81 -3.91
C VAL A 88 7.56 -4.41 -2.54
N HIS A 89 6.65 -3.48 -2.52
CA HIS A 89 6.00 -3.02 -1.30
C HIS A 89 4.50 -3.35 -1.30
N VAL A 90 4.04 -3.89 -0.18
CA VAL A 90 2.64 -4.21 0.08
C VAL A 90 2.18 -3.42 1.30
N VAL A 91 1.08 -2.71 1.19
CA VAL A 91 0.46 -2.04 2.34
C VAL A 91 -0.66 -2.90 2.87
N ALA A 92 -0.63 -3.20 4.18
CA ALA A 92 -1.69 -3.89 4.90
C ALA A 92 -2.39 -2.90 5.85
N LEU A 93 -3.73 -2.86 5.77
CA LEU A 93 -4.57 -1.89 6.45
C LEU A 93 -5.33 -2.54 7.62
N ASP A 94 -5.55 -1.76 8.69
CA ASP A 94 -6.34 -2.12 9.87
C ASP A 94 -5.89 -3.45 10.51
N ILE A 95 -4.61 -3.52 10.83
CA ILE A 95 -3.99 -4.70 11.45
C ILE A 95 -3.83 -4.54 12.96
N THR A 96 -3.64 -5.66 13.65
CA THR A 96 -3.24 -5.70 15.06
C THR A 96 -1.75 -5.97 15.21
N GLU A 97 -1.17 -5.73 16.39
CA GLU A 97 0.23 -6.07 16.69
C GLU A 97 0.52 -7.57 16.49
N LYS A 98 -0.44 -8.45 16.78
CA LYS A 98 -0.31 -9.87 16.51
C LYS A 98 -0.16 -10.15 15.01
N ILE A 99 -1.06 -9.59 14.19
CA ILE A 99 -1.01 -9.72 12.74
C ILE A 99 0.28 -9.15 12.18
N TYR A 100 0.75 -8.00 12.71
CA TYR A 100 2.05 -7.43 12.32
C TYR A 100 3.21 -8.40 12.57
N ASN A 101 3.26 -9.09 13.72
CA ASN A 101 4.31 -10.07 14.00
C ASN A 101 4.28 -11.25 13.03
N ASP A 102 3.08 -11.75 12.70
CA ASP A 102 2.91 -12.80 11.70
C ASP A 102 3.40 -12.33 10.31
N ILE A 103 3.00 -11.13 9.88
CA ILE A 103 3.47 -10.49 8.65
C ILE A 103 5.00 -10.41 8.60
N MET A 104 5.65 -9.98 9.68
CA MET A 104 7.10 -9.83 9.72
C MET A 104 7.82 -11.17 9.56
N SER A 105 7.23 -12.27 9.98
CA SER A 105 7.78 -13.62 9.75
C SER A 105 7.68 -14.09 8.29
N LEU A 106 6.61 -13.68 7.59
CA LEU A 106 6.27 -14.11 6.23
C LEU A 106 6.78 -13.18 5.12
N ARG A 107 7.17 -11.95 5.46
CA ARG A 107 7.45 -10.88 4.48
C ARG A 107 8.58 -11.16 3.48
N LYS A 108 9.39 -12.21 3.67
CA LYS A 108 10.46 -12.57 2.73
C LYS A 108 9.94 -13.23 1.45
N ASN A 109 8.69 -13.68 1.43
CA ASN A 109 8.06 -14.36 0.31
C ASN A 109 6.68 -13.74 0.05
N ILE A 110 6.53 -13.05 -1.08
CA ILE A 110 5.28 -12.37 -1.45
C ILE A 110 4.10 -13.33 -1.54
N TYR A 111 4.32 -14.56 -1.98
CA TYR A 111 3.23 -15.55 -2.12
C TYR A 111 2.70 -16.01 -0.77
N GLU A 112 3.59 -16.27 0.19
CA GLU A 112 3.22 -16.63 1.56
C GLU A 112 2.52 -15.46 2.26
N LEU A 113 3.07 -14.25 2.13
CA LEU A 113 2.52 -13.03 2.70
C LEU A 113 1.08 -12.79 2.20
N VAL A 114 0.90 -12.76 0.87
CA VAL A 114 -0.43 -12.49 0.27
C VAL A 114 -1.43 -13.60 0.61
N SER A 115 -1.00 -14.86 0.58
CA SER A 115 -1.84 -16.00 0.99
C SER A 115 -2.32 -15.85 2.44
N TYR A 116 -1.43 -15.46 3.35
CA TYR A 116 -1.77 -15.20 4.75
C TYR A 116 -2.76 -14.05 4.89
N LEU A 117 -2.49 -12.89 4.30
CA LEU A 117 -3.35 -11.70 4.39
C LEU A 117 -4.77 -11.98 3.86
N ARG A 118 -4.88 -12.72 2.76
CA ARG A 118 -6.16 -13.18 2.21
C ARG A 118 -6.91 -14.11 3.16
N LYS A 119 -6.19 -15.11 3.70
CA LYS A 119 -6.78 -16.10 4.64
C LYS A 119 -7.42 -15.45 5.86
N ILE A 120 -6.84 -14.36 6.36
CA ILE A 120 -7.36 -13.62 7.51
C ILE A 120 -8.18 -12.39 7.13
N SER A 121 -8.49 -12.21 5.82
CA SER A 121 -9.32 -11.13 5.29
C SER A 121 -8.79 -9.72 5.60
N ILE A 122 -7.47 -9.54 5.65
CA ILE A 122 -6.85 -8.21 5.78
C ILE A 122 -6.84 -7.51 4.42
N ILE A 123 -7.36 -6.30 4.38
CA ILE A 123 -7.30 -5.43 3.20
C ILE A 123 -5.86 -5.03 2.96
N HIS A 124 -5.37 -5.28 1.76
CA HIS A 124 -4.00 -5.00 1.38
C HIS A 124 -3.91 -4.65 -0.11
N PHE A 125 -2.92 -3.84 -0.45
CA PHE A 125 -2.69 -3.44 -1.84
C PHE A 125 -1.21 -3.44 -2.20
N ILE A 126 -0.93 -3.60 -3.49
CA ILE A 126 0.42 -3.40 -4.03
C ILE A 126 0.66 -1.90 -4.20
N ALA A 127 1.70 -1.39 -3.54
CA ALA A 127 2.11 0.01 -3.61
C ALA A 127 3.00 0.25 -4.83
N HIS A 128 2.85 1.41 -5.47
CA HIS A 128 3.66 1.89 -6.63
C HIS A 128 4.21 0.76 -7.52
N PRO A 129 3.35 -0.09 -8.12
CA PRO A 129 3.72 -1.38 -8.74
C PRO A 129 4.69 -1.28 -9.91
N LEU A 130 4.88 -0.09 -10.49
CA LEU A 130 5.79 0.16 -11.60
C LEU A 130 7.09 0.85 -11.17
N TYR A 131 7.30 1.05 -9.87
CA TYR A 131 8.52 1.67 -9.37
C TYR A 131 9.59 0.62 -9.07
N ASP A 132 10.66 0.61 -9.87
CA ASP A 132 11.79 -0.30 -9.71
C ASP A 132 12.74 0.20 -8.61
N MET A 133 12.74 -0.48 -7.47
CA MET A 133 13.51 -0.09 -6.28
C MET A 133 14.93 -0.63 -6.25
N ASP A 134 15.20 -1.71 -6.98
CA ASP A 134 16.46 -2.45 -6.90
C ASP A 134 17.00 -2.94 -8.25
N SER A 135 16.47 -2.37 -9.34
CA SER A 135 16.81 -2.71 -10.73
C SER A 135 16.51 -4.17 -11.11
N ARG A 136 15.51 -4.78 -10.46
CA ARG A 136 15.08 -6.16 -10.69
C ARG A 136 13.65 -6.29 -11.20
N LEU A 137 12.89 -5.19 -11.22
CA LEU A 137 11.50 -5.21 -11.68
C LEU A 137 11.41 -5.54 -13.18
N LYS A 138 10.76 -6.64 -13.51
CA LYS A 138 10.53 -7.11 -14.87
C LYS A 138 9.03 -7.15 -15.19
N ALA A 139 8.69 -7.27 -16.46
CA ALA A 139 7.31 -7.46 -16.91
C ALA A 139 6.63 -8.64 -16.19
N ASP A 140 7.34 -9.75 -16.01
CA ASP A 140 6.82 -10.94 -15.31
C ASP A 140 6.42 -10.64 -13.86
N ASN A 141 7.18 -9.80 -13.13
CA ASN A 141 6.81 -9.40 -11.77
C ASN A 141 5.53 -8.56 -11.78
N ILE A 142 5.38 -7.64 -12.75
CA ILE A 142 4.16 -6.82 -12.89
C ILE A 142 2.96 -7.73 -13.20
N GLU A 143 3.08 -8.65 -14.13
CA GLU A 143 2.04 -9.61 -14.48
C GLU A 143 1.62 -10.46 -13.26
N LYS A 144 2.60 -10.95 -12.47
CA LYS A 144 2.33 -11.68 -11.22
C LYS A 144 1.62 -10.80 -10.17
N MET A 145 2.00 -9.52 -10.03
CA MET A 145 1.28 -8.60 -9.16
C MET A 145 -0.19 -8.44 -9.57
N LEU A 146 -0.48 -8.38 -10.89
CA LEU A 146 -1.86 -8.33 -11.37
C LEU A 146 -2.67 -9.60 -11.04
N LEU A 147 -2.03 -10.75 -10.86
CA LEU A 147 -2.70 -11.98 -10.41
C LEU A 147 -2.85 -12.06 -8.89
N LEU A 148 -1.86 -11.52 -8.16
CA LEU A 148 -1.78 -11.61 -6.71
C LEU A 148 -2.65 -10.55 -5.99
N PHE A 149 -2.93 -9.40 -6.56
CA PHE A 149 -3.59 -8.31 -5.83
C PHE A 149 -4.94 -7.94 -6.45
N ASP A 150 -5.96 -7.81 -5.58
CA ASP A 150 -7.27 -7.31 -5.97
C ASP A 150 -7.33 -5.78 -5.90
N VAL A 151 -6.51 -5.19 -5.03
CA VAL A 151 -6.40 -3.74 -4.84
C VAL A 151 -5.02 -3.27 -5.30
N VAL A 152 -4.99 -2.22 -6.12
CA VAL A 152 -3.77 -1.69 -6.73
C VAL A 152 -3.67 -0.18 -6.50
N GLU A 153 -2.50 0.30 -6.07
CA GLU A 153 -2.27 1.74 -6.02
C GLU A 153 -2.08 2.30 -7.43
N VAL A 154 -2.97 3.23 -7.81
CA VAL A 154 -2.93 3.90 -9.13
C VAL A 154 -2.52 5.37 -9.03
N ARG A 155 -2.64 5.97 -7.85
CA ARG A 155 -2.23 7.36 -7.57
C ARG A 155 -1.28 7.40 -6.39
N ASN A 156 0.00 7.59 -6.68
CA ASN A 156 1.04 7.80 -5.69
C ASN A 156 1.57 9.25 -5.81
N GLY A 157 1.56 9.98 -4.69
CA GLY A 157 1.92 11.40 -4.66
C GLY A 157 3.41 11.68 -4.75
N ALA A 158 4.25 10.72 -4.38
CA ALA A 158 5.72 10.84 -4.39
C ALA A 158 6.34 10.34 -5.71
N ARG A 159 5.59 9.63 -6.54
CA ARG A 159 6.12 9.06 -7.80
C ARG A 159 5.77 9.93 -9.00
N ALA A 160 6.60 9.86 -10.06
CA ALA A 160 6.34 10.61 -11.28
C ALA A 160 4.98 10.22 -11.90
N SER A 161 4.20 11.20 -12.32
CA SER A 161 2.83 11.04 -12.84
C SER A 161 2.73 10.07 -14.04
N ARG A 162 3.84 9.82 -14.75
CA ARG A 162 3.88 8.82 -15.82
C ARG A 162 3.60 7.40 -15.32
N TYR A 163 4.05 7.04 -14.11
CA TYR A 163 3.77 5.73 -13.52
C TYR A 163 2.29 5.58 -13.17
N ASN A 164 1.68 6.63 -12.62
CA ASN A 164 0.25 6.66 -12.32
C ASN A 164 -0.58 6.44 -13.60
N ARG A 165 -0.27 7.17 -14.69
CA ARG A 165 -0.99 6.99 -15.97
C ARG A 165 -0.77 5.63 -16.60
N LEU A 166 0.44 5.08 -16.49
CA LEU A 166 0.76 3.78 -17.07
C LEU A 166 0.01 2.65 -16.35
N ILE A 167 -0.01 2.65 -15.02
CA ILE A 167 -0.75 1.61 -14.28
C ILE A 167 -2.25 1.68 -14.54
N GLU A 168 -2.84 2.88 -14.64
CA GLU A 168 -4.24 3.04 -15.02
C GLU A 168 -4.52 2.46 -16.42
N GLY A 169 -3.64 2.74 -17.37
CA GLY A 169 -3.74 2.17 -18.73
C GLY A 169 -3.64 0.63 -18.73
N ILE A 170 -2.74 0.06 -17.93
CA ILE A 170 -2.63 -1.39 -17.76
C ILE A 170 -3.92 -1.95 -17.19
N LEU A 171 -4.43 -1.40 -16.07
CA LEU A 171 -5.63 -1.92 -15.41
C LEU A 171 -6.87 -1.81 -16.30
N SER A 172 -7.04 -0.69 -17.01
CA SER A 172 -8.16 -0.50 -17.94
C SER A 172 -8.13 -1.44 -19.14
N SER A 173 -6.96 -2.01 -19.47
CA SER A 173 -6.81 -2.99 -20.55
C SER A 173 -7.03 -4.44 -20.13
N LEU A 174 -7.24 -4.71 -18.82
CA LEU A 174 -7.43 -6.08 -18.33
C LEU A 174 -8.78 -6.64 -18.79
N THR A 175 -8.75 -7.88 -19.24
CA THR A 175 -9.94 -8.67 -19.58
C THR A 175 -9.84 -10.05 -18.95
N LYS A 176 -10.95 -10.77 -18.93
CA LYS A 176 -10.98 -12.15 -18.45
C LYS A 176 -9.97 -13.04 -19.19
N GLU A 177 -9.90 -12.86 -20.52
CA GLU A 177 -8.97 -13.64 -21.38
C GLU A 177 -7.51 -13.31 -21.04
N LYS A 178 -7.17 -12.02 -20.88
CA LYS A 178 -5.79 -11.62 -20.51
C LYS A 178 -5.38 -12.20 -19.16
N ILE A 179 -6.24 -12.10 -18.15
CA ILE A 179 -5.97 -12.69 -16.83
C ILE A 179 -5.80 -14.21 -16.95
N GLY A 180 -6.62 -14.90 -17.74
CA GLY A 180 -6.47 -16.33 -17.97
C GLY A 180 -5.14 -16.69 -18.64
N ILE A 181 -4.68 -15.91 -19.62
CA ILE A 181 -3.38 -16.09 -20.25
C ILE A 181 -2.24 -15.91 -19.23
N LEU A 182 -2.30 -14.85 -18.42
CA LEU A 182 -1.29 -14.58 -17.38
C LEU A 182 -1.28 -15.67 -16.31
N ALA A 183 -2.45 -16.13 -15.87
CA ALA A 183 -2.60 -17.21 -14.89
C ALA A 183 -1.91 -18.50 -15.37
N ASN A 184 -2.16 -18.90 -16.63
CA ASN A 184 -1.52 -20.06 -17.24
C ASN A 184 0.00 -19.86 -17.42
N LYS A 185 0.44 -18.66 -17.85
CA LYS A 185 1.86 -18.33 -18.03
C LYS A 185 2.65 -18.47 -16.74
N HIS A 186 2.11 -17.95 -15.63
CA HIS A 186 2.82 -17.90 -14.35
C HIS A 186 2.43 -19.02 -13.38
N ASN A 187 1.47 -19.87 -13.73
CA ASN A 187 0.90 -20.90 -12.85
C ASN A 187 0.45 -20.32 -11.50
N ILE A 188 -0.22 -19.16 -11.54
CA ILE A 188 -0.78 -18.46 -10.38
C ILE A 188 -2.29 -18.36 -10.55
N GLU A 189 -3.03 -18.92 -9.60
CA GLU A 189 -4.49 -18.79 -9.55
C GLU A 189 -4.86 -17.35 -9.14
N PRO A 190 -5.56 -16.57 -10.01
CA PRO A 190 -5.96 -15.23 -9.67
C PRO A 190 -7.05 -15.25 -8.61
N HIS A 191 -7.03 -14.26 -7.72
CA HIS A 191 -8.00 -14.16 -6.63
C HIS A 191 -9.30 -13.46 -7.07
N GLY A 192 -10.40 -13.80 -6.38
CA GLY A 192 -11.70 -13.17 -6.55
C GLY A 192 -12.49 -13.67 -7.77
N SER A 193 -13.76 -13.29 -7.84
CA SER A 193 -14.69 -13.73 -8.91
C SER A 193 -14.51 -12.97 -10.23
N LYS A 194 -13.93 -11.77 -10.17
CA LYS A 194 -13.65 -10.91 -11.33
C LYS A 194 -12.24 -10.32 -11.25
N PRO A 195 -11.19 -11.16 -11.33
CA PRO A 195 -9.80 -10.74 -11.10
C PRO A 195 -9.27 -9.72 -12.13
N TRP A 196 -9.97 -9.47 -13.20
CA TRP A 196 -9.69 -8.40 -14.17
C TRP A 196 -10.26 -7.04 -13.75
N ASN A 197 -11.16 -6.97 -12.76
CA ASN A 197 -11.72 -5.74 -12.23
C ASN A 197 -11.06 -5.40 -10.90
N LYS A 198 -9.96 -4.65 -10.97
CA LYS A 198 -9.20 -4.26 -9.78
C LYS A 198 -9.83 -3.09 -9.07
N ALA A 199 -9.91 -3.17 -7.75
CA ALA A 199 -10.12 -1.99 -6.92
C ALA A 199 -8.86 -1.10 -6.94
N VAL A 200 -9.06 0.20 -6.79
CA VAL A 200 -7.97 1.16 -6.91
C VAL A 200 -7.91 2.09 -5.71
N VAL A 201 -6.69 2.40 -5.31
CA VAL A 201 -6.41 3.31 -4.19
C VAL A 201 -5.38 4.36 -4.59
N GLY A 202 -5.28 5.41 -3.77
CA GLY A 202 -4.22 6.39 -3.85
C GLY A 202 -3.77 6.84 -2.47
N GLY A 203 -2.49 7.21 -2.38
CA GLY A 203 -1.87 7.74 -1.18
C GLY A 203 -0.78 8.75 -1.52
N SER A 204 -0.43 9.61 -0.56
CA SER A 204 0.59 10.64 -0.78
C SER A 204 2.00 10.08 -0.85
N ASP A 205 2.27 8.95 -0.20
CA ASP A 205 3.63 8.40 0.00
C ASP A 205 4.57 9.49 0.57
N ASP A 206 3.99 10.35 1.44
CA ASP A 206 4.69 11.51 1.96
C ASP A 206 5.66 11.15 3.08
N HIS A 207 6.89 11.64 2.94
CA HIS A 207 7.99 11.48 3.88
C HIS A 207 8.38 12.80 4.55
N SER A 208 7.75 13.89 4.14
CA SER A 208 8.16 15.25 4.51
C SER A 208 7.20 15.97 5.45
N GLY A 209 5.96 15.48 5.57
CA GLY A 209 4.86 16.16 6.26
C GLY A 209 4.18 17.27 5.45
N PHE A 210 4.71 17.63 4.26
CA PHE A 210 4.19 18.73 3.44
C PHE A 210 3.04 18.33 2.52
N PHE A 211 2.97 17.05 2.14
CA PHE A 211 2.03 16.57 1.13
C PHE A 211 0.98 15.60 1.68
N VAL A 212 0.88 15.48 3.01
CA VAL A 212 -0.11 14.66 3.68
C VAL A 212 -1.52 15.00 3.20
N GLY A 213 -2.26 13.99 2.72
CA GLY A 213 -3.62 14.13 2.18
C GLY A 213 -3.71 14.74 0.77
N ARG A 214 -2.59 15.08 0.12
CA ARG A 214 -2.60 15.63 -1.24
C ARG A 214 -3.11 14.63 -2.27
N VAL A 215 -2.75 13.36 -2.10
CA VAL A 215 -3.32 12.22 -2.78
C VAL A 215 -3.98 11.34 -1.73
N HIS A 216 -5.20 10.92 -1.97
CA HIS A 216 -5.98 10.16 -1.01
C HIS A 216 -7.04 9.30 -1.71
N THR A 217 -7.51 8.29 -1.03
CA THR A 217 -8.62 7.45 -1.46
C THR A 217 -9.94 8.07 -1.00
N VAL A 218 -10.95 8.00 -1.85
CA VAL A 218 -12.29 8.56 -1.62
C VAL A 218 -13.33 7.47 -1.75
N SER A 219 -14.25 7.38 -0.80
CA SER A 219 -15.41 6.49 -0.85
C SER A 219 -16.70 7.24 -0.53
N SER A 220 -17.79 6.87 -1.21
CA SER A 220 -19.15 7.31 -0.86
C SER A 220 -19.71 6.56 0.37
N ASN A 221 -19.11 5.44 0.76
CA ASN A 221 -19.47 4.62 1.92
C ASN A 221 -18.33 4.64 2.94
N GLY A 222 -18.58 5.02 4.18
CA GLY A 222 -17.51 5.20 5.16
C GLY A 222 -18.01 5.78 6.48
N GLU A 223 -19.27 5.54 6.87
CA GLU A 223 -19.80 5.96 8.17
C GLU A 223 -18.99 5.34 9.31
N THR A 224 -18.53 4.11 9.11
CA THR A 224 -17.52 3.47 9.97
C THR A 224 -16.23 3.20 9.18
N LEU A 225 -15.12 3.03 9.88
CA LEU A 225 -13.84 2.61 9.27
C LEU A 225 -14.03 1.31 8.46
N LYS A 226 -14.78 0.36 9.00
CA LYS A 226 -15.06 -0.91 8.34
C LYS A 226 -15.79 -0.70 7.01
N ASP A 227 -16.80 0.18 6.97
CA ASP A 227 -17.54 0.49 5.73
C ASP A 227 -16.62 1.12 4.70
N PHE A 228 -15.75 2.07 5.14
CA PHE A 228 -14.76 2.70 4.28
C PHE A 228 -13.80 1.67 3.68
N LEU A 229 -13.22 0.81 4.51
CA LEU A 229 -12.26 -0.21 4.08
C LEU A 229 -12.92 -1.29 3.20
N CYS A 230 -14.15 -1.71 3.49
CA CYS A 230 -14.88 -2.66 2.65
C CYS A 230 -15.31 -2.07 1.30
N SER A 231 -15.24 -0.77 1.11
CA SER A 231 -15.58 -0.08 -0.14
C SER A 231 -14.39 0.09 -1.10
N ILE A 232 -13.23 -0.32 -0.67
CA ILE A 232 -11.96 -0.29 -1.44
C ILE A 232 -11.76 -1.60 -2.26
#